data_20e7cd066499d3bc82fcb8b0410d8f6f
#
_entry.id   20e7cd066499d3bc82fcb8b0410d8f6f
#
_cell.length_a   1.000
_cell.length_b   1.000
_cell.length_c   1.000
_cell.angle_alpha   90.00
_cell.angle_beta   90.00
_cell.angle_gamma   90.00
#
_symmetry.space_group_name_H-M   'P 1'
#
loop_
_entity.id
_entity.type
_entity.pdbx_description
1 polymer ?
#
loop_
_entity_poly.entity_id
_entity_poly.type
_entity_poly.pdbx_seq_one_letter_code
_entity_poly.pdbx_strand_id
1 'polypeptide(L)'
;ANPMALKRGIEKAVAALVAELKKLATPIKGKEQIAQVAALSAHDNEIGQLIADVMEKVGKDGVITVEESKGIKFETEFVEGMQFDRGYISPYFITNAERMETVLEDPYVLITDKKISAISDLLPLLEKLLQVSKNLVVIAEDVDGEALATLVVNKLRGTLNCLAVKAPGFGDRRKA
;
A
#
# COMPACT_ATOMS: atom_id res chain seq x y z
N ALA A 1 29.42 18.16 -26.21
CA ALA A 1 28.11 17.55 -26.57
C ALA A 1 27.01 18.32 -25.87
N ASN A 2 25.85 18.48 -26.50
CA ASN A 2 24.70 19.13 -25.89
C ASN A 2 24.09 18.21 -24.84
N PRO A 3 24.02 18.61 -23.55
CA PRO A 3 23.50 17.77 -22.46
C PRO A 3 22.07 17.29 -22.71
N MET A 4 21.23 18.10 -23.31
CA MET A 4 19.84 17.75 -23.61
C MET A 4 19.73 16.71 -24.74
N ALA A 5 20.64 16.75 -25.72
CA ALA A 5 20.69 15.73 -26.75
C ALA A 5 21.18 14.39 -26.18
N LEU A 6 22.16 14.43 -25.28
CA LEU A 6 22.64 13.24 -24.55
C LEU A 6 21.53 12.62 -23.70
N LYS A 7 20.81 13.43 -22.93
CA LYS A 7 19.66 12.97 -22.14
C LYS A 7 18.64 12.25 -23.01
N ARG A 8 18.21 12.86 -24.10
CA ARG A 8 17.24 12.23 -25.05
C ARG A 8 17.76 10.93 -25.64
N GLY A 9 19.07 10.86 -25.93
CA GLY A 9 19.71 9.62 -26.40
C GLY A 9 19.65 8.49 -25.37
N ILE A 10 19.97 8.82 -24.11
CA ILE A 10 19.89 7.86 -22.99
C ILE A 10 18.45 7.39 -22.78
N GLU A 11 17.48 8.29 -22.73
CA GLU A 11 16.07 7.93 -22.56
C GLU A 11 15.55 6.99 -23.65
N LYS A 12 15.94 7.26 -24.92
CA LYS A 12 15.60 6.39 -26.04
C LYS A 12 16.28 5.02 -25.95
N ALA A 13 17.55 4.97 -25.53
CA ALA A 13 18.26 3.72 -25.33
C ALA A 13 17.67 2.90 -24.19
N VAL A 14 17.32 3.54 -23.07
CA VAL A 14 16.65 2.87 -21.93
C VAL A 14 15.30 2.27 -22.35
N ALA A 15 14.48 3.02 -23.10
CA ALA A 15 13.19 2.50 -23.57
C ALA A 15 13.37 1.26 -24.47
N ALA A 16 14.33 1.27 -25.37
CA ALA A 16 14.65 0.13 -26.23
C ALA A 16 15.16 -1.07 -25.44
N LEU A 17 16.09 -0.85 -24.50
CA LEU A 17 16.62 -1.90 -23.63
C LEU A 17 15.54 -2.54 -22.77
N VAL A 18 14.66 -1.75 -22.15
CA VAL A 18 13.55 -2.26 -21.36
C VAL A 18 12.61 -3.14 -22.19
N ALA A 19 12.32 -2.71 -23.42
CA ALA A 19 11.48 -3.50 -24.34
C ALA A 19 12.11 -4.86 -24.70
N GLU A 20 13.42 -4.90 -24.96
CA GLU A 20 14.15 -6.15 -25.24
C GLU A 20 14.28 -7.03 -24.00
N LEU A 21 14.58 -6.46 -22.82
CA LEU A 21 14.62 -7.22 -21.57
C LEU A 21 13.30 -7.89 -21.25
N LYS A 22 12.17 -7.23 -21.50
CA LYS A 22 10.83 -7.83 -21.32
C LYS A 22 10.60 -9.04 -22.24
N LYS A 23 11.16 -9.04 -23.45
CA LYS A 23 11.08 -10.19 -24.38
C LYS A 23 11.94 -11.36 -23.94
N LEU A 24 13.11 -11.07 -23.34
CA LEU A 24 14.05 -12.07 -22.87
C LEU A 24 13.67 -12.64 -21.49
N ALA A 25 12.80 -11.96 -20.75
CA ALA A 25 12.40 -12.37 -19.43
C ALA A 25 11.65 -13.72 -19.48
N THR A 26 12.09 -14.64 -18.63
CA THR A 26 11.43 -15.92 -18.43
C THR A 26 10.59 -15.88 -17.15
N PRO A 27 9.29 -16.13 -17.22
CA PRO A 27 8.43 -16.13 -16.02
C PRO A 27 8.89 -17.21 -15.03
N ILE A 28 9.01 -16.81 -13.77
CA ILE A 28 9.34 -17.72 -12.67
C ILE A 28 8.13 -18.59 -12.36
N LYS A 29 8.36 -19.90 -12.21
CA LYS A 29 7.33 -20.88 -11.86
C LYS A 29 7.81 -21.74 -10.70
N GLY A 30 7.07 -21.70 -9.61
CA GLY A 30 7.28 -22.55 -8.44
C GLY A 30 8.31 -22.04 -7.44
N LYS A 31 8.28 -22.67 -6.27
CA LYS A 31 9.04 -22.31 -5.07
C LYS A 31 10.56 -22.33 -5.28
N GLU A 32 11.06 -23.36 -5.97
CA GLU A 32 12.50 -23.53 -6.18
C GLU A 32 13.12 -22.38 -6.97
N GLN A 33 12.47 -21.92 -8.04
CA GLN A 33 12.94 -20.78 -8.82
C GLN A 33 12.85 -19.46 -8.04
N ILE A 34 11.83 -19.30 -7.18
CA ILE A 34 11.72 -18.17 -6.27
C ILE A 34 12.90 -18.17 -5.31
N ALA A 35 13.22 -19.31 -4.70
CA ALA A 35 14.37 -19.45 -3.80
C ALA A 35 15.69 -19.12 -4.49
N GLN A 36 15.91 -19.58 -5.71
CA GLN A 36 17.11 -19.31 -6.49
C GLN A 36 17.27 -17.81 -6.77
N VAL A 37 16.21 -17.12 -7.20
CA VAL A 37 16.25 -15.67 -7.47
C VAL A 37 16.45 -14.87 -6.19
N ALA A 38 15.79 -15.25 -5.12
CA ALA A 38 15.94 -14.60 -3.82
C ALA A 38 17.35 -14.81 -3.25
N ALA A 39 17.91 -16.03 -3.35
CA ALA A 39 19.27 -16.34 -2.92
C ALA A 39 20.32 -15.57 -3.73
N LEU A 40 20.11 -15.44 -5.04
CA LEU A 40 21.00 -14.63 -5.89
C LEU A 40 20.98 -13.15 -5.48
N SER A 41 19.80 -12.62 -5.16
CA SER A 41 19.63 -11.21 -4.75
C SER A 41 20.20 -10.93 -3.36
N ALA A 42 19.99 -11.83 -2.42
CA ALA A 42 20.46 -11.71 -1.04
C ALA A 42 21.93 -12.14 -0.85
N HIS A 43 22.50 -12.84 -1.83
CA HIS A 43 23.80 -13.54 -1.73
C HIS A 43 23.85 -14.55 -0.59
N ASP A 44 22.70 -15.10 -0.21
CA ASP A 44 22.53 -16.04 0.88
C ASP A 44 21.43 -17.06 0.57
N ASN A 45 21.76 -18.34 0.66
CA ASN A 45 20.82 -19.43 0.35
C ASN A 45 19.75 -19.61 1.45
N GLU A 46 20.06 -19.34 2.71
CA GLU A 46 19.14 -19.43 3.82
C GLU A 46 18.05 -18.37 3.69
N ILE A 47 18.44 -17.13 3.39
CA ILE A 47 17.50 -16.04 3.10
C ILE A 47 16.65 -16.36 1.86
N GLY A 48 17.26 -16.91 0.81
CA GLY A 48 16.54 -17.33 -0.39
C GLY A 48 15.44 -18.33 -0.13
N GLN A 49 15.76 -19.37 0.67
CA GLN A 49 14.79 -20.39 1.05
C GLN A 49 13.69 -19.80 1.94
N LEU A 50 14.04 -18.96 2.92
CA LEU A 50 13.08 -18.30 3.80
C LEU A 50 12.07 -17.46 3.02
N ILE A 51 12.53 -16.66 2.07
CA ILE A 51 11.65 -15.84 1.20
C ILE A 51 10.73 -16.73 0.36
N ALA A 52 11.23 -17.85 -0.17
CA ALA A 52 10.41 -18.78 -0.93
C ALA A 52 9.32 -19.44 -0.07
N ASP A 53 9.63 -19.78 1.18
CA ASP A 53 8.68 -20.34 2.15
C ASP A 53 7.59 -19.32 2.51
N VAL A 54 7.99 -18.06 2.69
CA VAL A 54 7.06 -16.94 2.95
C VAL A 54 6.15 -16.71 1.74
N MET A 55 6.72 -16.65 0.52
CA MET A 55 5.94 -16.47 -0.73
C MET A 55 4.94 -17.60 -0.97
N GLU A 56 5.27 -18.83 -0.59
CA GLU A 56 4.34 -19.96 -0.69
C GLU A 56 3.13 -19.78 0.23
N LYS A 57 3.34 -19.22 1.44
CA LYS A 57 2.28 -19.00 2.42
C LYS A 57 1.41 -17.79 2.09
N VAL A 58 2.00 -16.65 1.69
CA VAL A 58 1.25 -15.42 1.40
C VAL A 58 0.65 -15.42 -0.01
N GLY A 59 1.15 -16.26 -0.90
CA GLY A 59 0.69 -16.34 -2.29
C GLY A 59 1.32 -15.29 -3.20
N LYS A 60 0.93 -15.31 -4.49
CA LYS A 60 1.55 -14.47 -5.54
C LYS A 60 1.26 -12.98 -5.38
N ASP A 61 0.12 -12.66 -4.79
CA ASP A 61 -0.34 -11.29 -4.57
C ASP A 61 0.00 -10.77 -3.17
N GLY A 62 0.71 -11.58 -2.38
CA GLY A 62 1.13 -11.22 -1.03
C GLY A 62 2.26 -10.20 -1.02
N VAL A 63 2.20 -9.27 -0.08
CA VAL A 63 3.24 -8.26 0.15
C VAL A 63 4.22 -8.80 1.19
N ILE A 64 5.51 -8.76 0.87
CA ILE A 64 6.60 -9.09 1.80
C ILE A 64 7.36 -7.82 2.11
N THR A 65 7.43 -7.46 3.39
CA THR A 65 8.27 -6.38 3.91
C THR A 65 9.45 -6.97 4.66
N VAL A 66 10.60 -6.31 4.58
CA VAL A 66 11.83 -6.70 5.29
C VAL A 66 12.20 -5.57 6.23
N GLU A 67 12.34 -5.89 7.51
CA GLU A 67 12.70 -4.95 8.56
C GLU A 67 13.88 -5.52 9.37
N GLU A 68 14.60 -4.63 10.06
CA GLU A 68 15.66 -5.06 10.97
C GLU A 68 15.07 -5.72 12.21
N SER A 69 15.46 -6.98 12.46
CA SER A 69 15.09 -7.68 13.69
C SER A 69 15.95 -7.16 14.87
N LYS A 70 15.34 -7.09 16.04
CA LYS A 70 16.06 -6.85 17.32
C LYS A 70 16.79 -8.10 17.82
N GLY A 71 16.50 -9.26 17.22
CA GLY A 71 17.08 -10.55 17.54
C GLY A 71 18.30 -10.90 16.68
N ILE A 72 18.94 -12.03 17.00
CA ILE A 72 20.10 -12.57 16.26
C ILE A 72 19.63 -13.49 15.12
N LYS A 73 18.39 -13.95 15.16
CA LYS A 73 17.81 -14.88 14.19
C LYS A 73 16.80 -14.18 13.28
N PHE A 74 16.61 -14.75 12.09
CA PHE A 74 15.50 -14.36 11.23
C PHE A 74 14.18 -14.74 11.88
N GLU A 75 13.28 -13.78 11.93
CA GLU A 75 11.90 -13.95 12.43
C GLU A 75 10.94 -13.66 11.29
N THR A 76 9.88 -14.45 11.16
CA THR A 76 8.83 -14.23 10.18
C THR A 76 7.50 -14.03 10.89
N GLU A 77 6.86 -12.91 10.63
CA GLU A 77 5.53 -12.60 11.09
C GLU A 77 4.56 -12.63 9.91
N PHE A 78 3.44 -13.32 10.06
CA PHE A 78 2.39 -13.38 9.04
C PHE A 78 1.21 -12.55 9.52
N VAL A 79 0.80 -11.59 8.69
CA VAL A 79 -0.36 -10.74 8.93
C VAL A 79 -1.36 -10.97 7.80
N GLU A 80 -2.61 -11.24 8.14
CA GLU A 80 -3.68 -11.28 7.15
C GLU A 80 -4.06 -9.85 6.78
N GLY A 81 -3.98 -9.51 5.49
CA GLY A 81 -4.22 -8.18 4.98
C GLY A 81 -2.93 -7.41 4.69
N MET A 82 -2.99 -6.07 4.82
CA MET A 82 -1.87 -5.17 4.59
C MET A 82 -1.64 -4.28 5.81
N GLN A 83 -0.40 -4.20 6.27
CA GLN A 83 0.01 -3.28 7.33
C GLN A 83 0.55 -1.99 6.71
N PHE A 84 0.12 -0.84 7.22
CA PHE A 84 0.59 0.48 6.79
C PHE A 84 1.56 1.08 7.80
N ASP A 85 2.54 1.84 7.29
CA ASP A 85 3.52 2.56 8.12
C ASP A 85 2.88 3.68 8.95
N ARG A 86 1.72 4.18 8.51
CA ARG A 86 1.00 5.27 9.16
C ARG A 86 -0.43 4.85 9.46
N GLY A 87 -0.88 5.19 10.65
CA GLY A 87 -2.25 4.97 11.09
C GLY A 87 -3.21 6.06 10.58
N TYR A 88 -4.25 6.30 11.36
CA TYR A 88 -5.29 7.27 11.04
C TYR A 88 -4.75 8.70 10.86
N ILE A 89 -5.34 9.45 9.92
CA ILE A 89 -4.95 10.84 9.65
C ILE A 89 -5.34 11.78 10.79
N SER A 90 -6.43 11.47 11.51
CA SER A 90 -6.94 12.30 12.60
C SER A 90 -7.29 11.46 13.83
N PRO A 91 -6.91 11.92 15.05
CA PRO A 91 -7.28 11.26 16.31
C PRO A 91 -8.80 11.14 16.51
N TYR A 92 -9.58 11.97 15.87
CA TYR A 92 -11.06 11.90 15.93
C TYR A 92 -11.65 10.64 15.28
N PHE A 93 -10.85 9.86 14.54
CA PHE A 93 -11.26 8.57 14.01
C PHE A 93 -11.17 7.42 15.02
N ILE A 94 -10.60 7.63 16.19
CA ILE A 94 -10.45 6.63 17.24
C ILE A 94 -11.83 6.11 17.68
N THR A 95 -11.97 4.79 17.75
CA THR A 95 -13.16 4.11 18.29
C THR A 95 -12.95 3.62 19.71
N ASN A 96 -11.71 3.29 20.09
CA ASN A 96 -11.32 2.88 21.43
C ASN A 96 -10.22 3.83 21.97
N ALA A 97 -10.61 4.73 22.88
CA ALA A 97 -9.69 5.73 23.42
C ALA A 97 -8.61 5.13 24.36
N GLU A 98 -8.90 4.01 25.03
CA GLU A 98 -7.94 3.38 25.94
C GLU A 98 -6.76 2.76 25.18
N ARG A 99 -7.05 2.15 24.02
CA ARG A 99 -6.05 1.51 23.17
C ARG A 99 -5.54 2.41 22.04
N MET A 100 -6.12 3.60 21.87
CA MET A 100 -5.82 4.53 20.78
C MET A 100 -5.95 3.86 19.42
N GLU A 101 -6.96 3.02 19.24
CA GLU A 101 -7.21 2.24 18.02
C GLU A 101 -8.54 2.57 17.38
N THR A 102 -8.63 2.31 16.07
CA THR A 102 -9.87 2.37 15.29
C THR A 102 -10.13 0.99 14.70
N VAL A 103 -11.25 0.39 15.08
CA VAL A 103 -11.70 -0.90 14.55
C VAL A 103 -12.99 -0.66 13.77
N LEU A 104 -13.02 -1.12 12.53
CA LEU A 104 -14.19 -1.12 11.65
C LEU A 104 -14.42 -2.55 11.17
N GLU A 105 -15.64 -3.04 11.36
CA GLU A 105 -16.06 -4.36 10.89
C GLU A 105 -16.70 -4.23 9.52
N ASP A 106 -16.30 -5.09 8.58
CA ASP A 106 -16.78 -5.15 7.20
C ASP A 106 -16.92 -3.78 6.51
N PRO A 107 -15.85 -2.95 6.50
CA PRO A 107 -15.93 -1.62 5.90
C PRO A 107 -15.87 -1.69 4.37
N TYR A 108 -16.56 -0.77 3.71
CA TYR A 108 -16.26 -0.45 2.33
C TYR A 108 -14.93 0.28 2.25
N VAL A 109 -14.11 -0.05 1.26
CA VAL A 109 -12.78 0.53 1.09
C VAL A 109 -12.77 1.40 -0.16
N LEU A 110 -12.49 2.69 0.01
CA LEU A 110 -12.21 3.63 -1.08
C LEU A 110 -10.69 3.78 -1.22
N ILE A 111 -10.17 3.45 -2.39
CA ILE A 111 -8.74 3.63 -2.72
C ILE A 111 -8.63 4.65 -3.84
N THR A 112 -7.77 5.66 -3.65
CA THR A 112 -7.49 6.67 -4.67
C THR A 112 -6.04 7.16 -4.56
N ASP A 113 -5.45 7.46 -5.71
CA ASP A 113 -4.15 8.10 -5.85
C ASP A 113 -4.18 9.62 -5.68
N LYS A 114 -5.39 10.18 -5.49
CA LYS A 114 -5.60 11.62 -5.36
C LYS A 114 -5.58 12.07 -3.91
N LYS A 115 -5.19 13.33 -3.72
CA LYS A 115 -5.45 14.06 -2.49
C LYS A 115 -6.92 14.50 -2.46
N ILE A 116 -7.61 14.25 -1.36
CA ILE A 116 -9.02 14.60 -1.15
C ILE A 116 -9.09 15.78 -0.19
N SER A 117 -9.44 16.96 -0.70
CA SER A 117 -9.57 18.18 0.10
C SER A 117 -10.99 18.73 0.12
N ALA A 118 -11.74 18.58 -0.98
CA ALA A 118 -13.12 19.02 -1.11
C ALA A 118 -14.09 17.87 -0.84
N ILE A 119 -15.17 18.17 -0.13
CA ILE A 119 -16.22 17.16 0.13
C ILE A 119 -16.98 16.76 -1.12
N SER A 120 -17.06 17.64 -2.13
CA SER A 120 -17.67 17.34 -3.43
C SER A 120 -17.14 16.09 -4.10
N ASP A 121 -15.88 15.76 -3.85
CA ASP A 121 -15.21 14.59 -4.43
C ASP A 121 -15.71 13.27 -3.81
N LEU A 122 -16.17 13.32 -2.56
CA LEU A 122 -16.67 12.18 -1.81
C LEU A 122 -18.21 12.08 -1.79
N LEU A 123 -18.91 13.20 -1.99
CA LEU A 123 -20.35 13.28 -1.79
C LEU A 123 -21.15 12.22 -2.58
N PRO A 124 -20.91 12.01 -3.90
CA PRO A 124 -21.63 11.01 -4.67
C PRO A 124 -21.41 9.57 -4.20
N LEU A 125 -20.21 9.31 -3.63
CA LEU A 125 -19.87 8.02 -3.04
C LEU A 125 -20.59 7.83 -1.71
N LEU A 126 -20.53 8.85 -0.83
CA LEU A 126 -21.14 8.80 0.50
C LEU A 126 -22.65 8.63 0.43
N GLU A 127 -23.34 9.30 -0.50
CA GLU A 127 -24.77 9.15 -0.72
C GLU A 127 -25.16 7.71 -1.09
N LYS A 128 -24.38 7.05 -1.94
CA LYS A 128 -24.59 5.65 -2.31
C LYS A 128 -24.23 4.70 -1.16
N LEU A 129 -23.12 4.97 -0.49
CA LEU A 129 -22.65 4.14 0.62
C LEU A 129 -23.67 4.10 1.76
N LEU A 130 -24.20 5.25 2.17
CA LEU A 130 -25.13 5.36 3.28
C LEU A 130 -26.45 4.61 3.07
N GLN A 131 -26.77 4.24 1.83
CA GLN A 131 -27.93 3.37 1.52
C GLN A 131 -27.65 1.90 1.86
N VAL A 132 -26.37 1.49 1.93
CA VAL A 132 -25.97 0.09 2.07
C VAL A 132 -25.22 -0.15 3.39
N SER A 133 -24.32 0.75 3.76
CA SER A 133 -23.45 0.64 4.94
C SER A 133 -23.11 2.00 5.51
N LYS A 134 -22.67 1.99 6.77
CA LYS A 134 -22.10 3.18 7.43
C LYS A 134 -20.59 3.09 7.62
N ASN A 135 -19.97 1.95 7.30
CA ASN A 135 -18.56 1.70 7.57
C ASN A 135 -17.73 1.98 6.32
N LEU A 136 -16.78 2.92 6.41
CA LEU A 136 -15.94 3.36 5.30
C LEU A 136 -14.48 3.50 5.73
N VAL A 137 -13.57 2.89 4.98
CA VAL A 137 -12.14 3.18 5.04
C VAL A 137 -11.74 3.93 3.77
N VAL A 138 -11.08 5.07 3.92
CA VAL A 138 -10.55 5.86 2.82
C VAL A 138 -9.03 5.75 2.83
N ILE A 139 -8.46 5.23 1.75
CA ILE A 139 -7.02 5.15 1.51
C ILE A 139 -6.72 6.10 0.35
N ALA A 140 -6.04 7.21 0.64
CA ALA A 140 -5.77 8.26 -0.32
C ALA A 140 -4.33 8.78 -0.18
N GLU A 141 -3.86 9.56 -1.17
CA GLU A 141 -2.56 10.24 -1.03
C GLU A 141 -2.55 11.11 0.24
N ASP A 142 -3.62 11.87 0.45
CA ASP A 142 -3.91 12.62 1.67
C ASP A 142 -5.41 12.95 1.75
N VAL A 143 -5.91 13.18 2.98
CA VAL A 143 -7.27 13.70 3.20
C VAL A 143 -7.15 14.87 4.16
N ASP A 144 -7.53 16.07 3.70
CA ASP A 144 -7.44 17.30 4.50
C ASP A 144 -8.63 18.25 4.28
N GLY A 145 -8.53 19.45 4.81
CA GLY A 145 -9.48 20.53 4.58
C GLY A 145 -10.93 20.20 4.93
N GLU A 146 -11.82 20.58 4.04
CA GLU A 146 -13.26 20.39 4.19
C GLU A 146 -13.68 18.93 4.22
N ALA A 147 -13.02 18.09 3.39
CA ALA A 147 -13.32 16.68 3.33
C ALA A 147 -13.03 15.98 4.67
N LEU A 148 -11.87 16.24 5.27
CA LEU A 148 -11.53 15.69 6.58
C LEU A 148 -12.49 16.17 7.68
N ALA A 149 -12.78 17.48 7.72
CA ALA A 149 -13.70 18.05 8.69
C ALA A 149 -15.09 17.42 8.60
N THR A 150 -15.60 17.24 7.39
CA THR A 150 -16.92 16.63 7.16
C THR A 150 -16.96 15.17 7.57
N LEU A 151 -15.93 14.37 7.25
CA LEU A 151 -15.82 12.98 7.70
C LEU A 151 -15.82 12.88 9.22
N VAL A 152 -15.01 13.73 9.89
CA VAL A 152 -14.94 13.79 11.36
C VAL A 152 -16.27 14.16 11.98
N VAL A 153 -16.95 15.20 11.49
CA VAL A 153 -18.24 15.64 12.00
C VAL A 153 -19.31 14.55 11.85
N ASN A 154 -19.35 13.88 10.70
CA ASN A 154 -20.32 12.79 10.48
C ASN A 154 -20.03 11.57 11.36
N LYS A 155 -18.75 11.29 11.61
CA LYS A 155 -18.38 10.24 12.55
C LYS A 155 -18.82 10.59 13.98
N LEU A 156 -18.55 11.81 14.45
CA LEU A 156 -18.94 12.27 15.78
C LEU A 156 -20.47 12.27 15.97
N ARG A 157 -21.23 12.53 14.90
CA ARG A 157 -22.70 12.43 14.89
C ARG A 157 -23.21 10.99 14.83
N GLY A 158 -22.35 10.00 14.60
CA GLY A 158 -22.75 8.59 14.45
C GLY A 158 -23.49 8.27 13.14
N THR A 159 -23.49 9.20 12.18
CA THR A 159 -24.08 8.98 10.85
C THR A 159 -23.20 8.14 9.95
N LEU A 160 -21.87 8.22 10.14
CA LEU A 160 -20.87 7.50 9.37
C LEU A 160 -19.77 6.98 10.30
N ASN A 161 -19.42 5.71 10.20
CA ASN A 161 -18.23 5.14 10.82
C ASN A 161 -17.10 5.15 9.79
N CYS A 162 -16.18 6.08 9.89
CA CYS A 162 -15.14 6.21 8.90
C CYS A 162 -13.75 6.29 9.50
N LEU A 163 -12.80 5.86 8.69
CA LEU A 163 -11.37 5.97 8.92
C LEU A 163 -10.71 6.46 7.64
N ALA A 164 -9.86 7.46 7.75
CA ALA A 164 -9.01 7.90 6.66
C ALA A 164 -7.55 7.65 7.01
N VAL A 165 -6.83 6.99 6.11
CA VAL A 165 -5.40 6.70 6.20
C VAL A 165 -4.68 7.17 4.94
N LYS A 166 -3.41 7.54 5.09
CA LYS A 166 -2.56 7.85 3.94
C LYS A 166 -2.13 6.57 3.25
N ALA A 167 -2.16 6.58 1.93
CA ALA A 167 -1.65 5.47 1.12
C ALA A 167 -0.18 5.19 1.47
N PRO A 168 0.23 3.91 1.52
CA PRO A 168 1.60 3.52 1.83
C PRO A 168 2.57 3.99 0.74
N GLY A 169 3.86 4.10 1.10
CA GLY A 169 4.92 4.52 0.18
C GLY A 169 5.22 6.02 0.22
N PHE A 170 6.28 6.41 -0.50
CA PHE A 170 6.76 7.79 -0.58
C PHE A 170 6.88 8.23 -2.05
N GLY A 171 6.53 9.49 -2.31
CA GLY A 171 6.61 10.10 -3.64
C GLY A 171 5.79 9.36 -4.68
N ASP A 172 6.38 9.06 -5.85
CA ASP A 172 5.67 8.41 -6.95
C ASP A 172 5.23 6.97 -6.65
N ARG A 173 5.86 6.30 -5.69
CA ARG A 173 5.45 4.96 -5.24
C ARG A 173 4.09 4.94 -4.52
N ARG A 174 3.63 6.10 -4.04
CA ARG A 174 2.31 6.20 -3.40
C ARG A 174 1.16 6.16 -4.41
N LYS A 175 1.46 6.42 -5.69
CA LYS A 175 0.47 6.41 -6.79
C LYS A 175 0.35 5.04 -7.47
N ALA A 176 1.27 4.14 -7.20
CA ALA A 176 1.28 2.76 -7.70
C ALA A 176 0.56 1.83 -6.73
#